data_e590f309a5073d434c47b009db2988db
#
_entry.id   e590f309a5073d434c47b009db2988db
#
_cell.length_a   1.000
_cell.length_b   1.000
_cell.length_c   1.000
_cell.angle_alpha   90.00
_cell.angle_beta   90.00
_cell.angle_gamma   90.00
#
_symmetry.space_group_name_H-M   'P 1'
#
loop_
_entity.id
_entity.type
_entity.pdbx_description
1 polymer ?
#
loop_
_entity_poly.entity_id
_entity_poly.type
_entity_poly.pdbx_seq_one_letter_code
_entity_poly.pdbx_strand_id
1 'polypeptide(L)'
;ESDPVSQADRETQDYLYKAIEARFPDHGILGEEDDKEKQEDTSPAPDFLWVLDPLDGTKNFLHGLPVYACSVGVLYKGAPVAGAVFVPWPVEGGGIVFHAHKGGGAFADSELISVHEADEPRGNVMVTLPGYFGTLSNFKKPMRGKVGELRVTGSIAYELVMVSRGITQYMITTGPHLWDIVGGVAVAMEA
;
A
#
# COMPACT_ATOMS: atom_id res chain seq x y z
N GLU A 1 2.86 -3.08 -22.26
CA GLU A 1 4.18 -3.33 -21.63
C GLU A 1 3.90 -4.00 -20.31
N SER A 2 4.47 -5.20 -20.08
CA SER A 2 4.36 -5.90 -18.80
C SER A 2 5.14 -5.13 -17.74
N ASP A 3 4.59 -5.02 -16.53
CA ASP A 3 5.36 -4.51 -15.41
C ASP A 3 6.61 -5.38 -15.18
N PRO A 4 7.74 -4.77 -14.84
CA PRO A 4 8.95 -5.51 -14.59
C PRO A 4 8.79 -6.35 -13.33
N VAL A 5 9.05 -7.65 -13.44
CA VAL A 5 9.08 -8.58 -12.31
C VAL A 5 10.53 -8.87 -12.00
N SER A 6 10.93 -8.75 -10.76
CA SER A 6 12.27 -9.11 -10.30
C SER A 6 12.27 -10.49 -9.62
N GLN A 7 13.45 -11.05 -9.43
CA GLN A 7 13.59 -12.26 -8.62
C GLN A 7 13.11 -12.04 -7.18
N ALA A 8 13.29 -10.80 -6.66
CA ALA A 8 12.87 -10.43 -5.32
C ALA A 8 11.35 -10.51 -5.14
N ASP A 9 10.55 -10.09 -6.16
CA ASP A 9 9.09 -10.17 -6.12
C ASP A 9 8.64 -11.62 -5.90
N ARG A 10 9.15 -12.53 -6.73
CA ARG A 10 8.78 -13.96 -6.69
C ARG A 10 9.20 -14.63 -5.39
N GLU A 11 10.45 -14.43 -4.96
CA GLU A 11 10.96 -15.03 -3.73
C GLU A 11 10.21 -14.51 -2.49
N THR A 12 9.86 -13.23 -2.47
CA THR A 12 9.07 -12.63 -1.39
C THR A 12 7.65 -13.18 -1.39
N GLN A 13 6.99 -13.26 -2.56
CA GLN A 13 5.65 -13.84 -2.64
C GLN A 13 5.64 -15.30 -2.17
N ASP A 14 6.56 -16.12 -2.65
CA ASP A 14 6.69 -17.52 -2.25
C ASP A 14 6.89 -17.68 -0.74
N TYR A 15 7.67 -16.80 -0.12
CA TYR A 15 7.90 -16.80 1.32
C TYR A 15 6.60 -16.48 2.08
N LEU A 16 5.90 -15.41 1.67
CA LEU A 16 4.65 -14.98 2.27
C LEU A 16 3.57 -16.05 2.15
N TYR A 17 3.40 -16.66 0.96
CA TYR A 17 2.46 -17.75 0.73
C TYR A 17 2.68 -18.89 1.72
N LYS A 18 3.90 -19.42 1.79
CA LYS A 18 4.25 -20.52 2.71
C LYS A 18 3.98 -20.17 4.17
N ALA A 19 4.29 -18.94 4.57
CA ALA A 19 4.08 -18.49 5.95
C ALA A 19 2.59 -18.38 6.31
N ILE A 20 1.76 -17.91 5.37
CA ILE A 20 0.32 -17.75 5.54
C ILE A 20 -0.37 -19.10 5.52
N GLU A 21 -0.11 -19.94 4.51
CA GLU A 21 -0.71 -21.28 4.37
C GLU A 21 -0.42 -22.18 5.58
N ALA A 22 0.80 -22.12 6.10
CA ALA A 22 1.18 -22.89 7.28
C ALA A 22 0.37 -22.51 8.54
N ARG A 23 -0.14 -21.29 8.62
CA ARG A 23 -0.82 -20.77 9.80
C ARG A 23 -2.33 -20.64 9.62
N PHE A 24 -2.77 -20.41 8.39
CA PHE A 24 -4.16 -20.16 8.01
C PHE A 24 -4.53 -20.94 6.74
N PRO A 25 -4.54 -22.29 6.79
CA PRO A 25 -4.71 -23.15 5.61
C PRO A 25 -6.09 -22.98 4.93
N ASP A 26 -7.09 -22.48 5.66
CA ASP A 26 -8.46 -22.28 5.14
C ASP A 26 -8.70 -20.86 4.60
N HIS A 27 -7.68 -19.98 4.64
CA HIS A 27 -7.80 -18.63 4.09
C HIS A 27 -7.42 -18.61 2.60
N GLY A 28 -8.04 -17.71 1.84
CA GLY A 28 -7.59 -17.43 0.47
C GLY A 28 -6.37 -16.52 0.45
N ILE A 29 -5.60 -16.62 -0.62
CA ILE A 29 -4.48 -15.72 -0.89
C ILE A 29 -4.57 -15.24 -2.34
N LEU A 30 -4.31 -13.95 -2.54
CA LEU A 30 -4.19 -13.30 -3.84
C LEU A 30 -2.89 -12.51 -3.86
N GLY A 31 -1.96 -12.88 -4.73
CA GLY A 31 -0.70 -12.17 -4.95
C GLY A 31 -0.68 -11.45 -6.29
N GLU A 32 0.13 -10.39 -6.39
CA GLU A 32 0.36 -9.69 -7.65
C GLU A 32 0.94 -10.61 -8.73
N GLU A 33 1.87 -11.51 -8.34
CA GLU A 33 2.58 -12.39 -9.25
C GLU A 33 1.83 -13.70 -9.56
N ASP A 34 0.56 -13.79 -9.17
CA ASP A 34 -0.27 -14.95 -9.48
C ASP A 34 -0.60 -15.01 -10.97
N ASP A 35 -0.62 -16.22 -11.52
CA ASP A 35 -1.06 -16.46 -12.87
C ASP A 35 -2.49 -15.95 -13.07
N LYS A 36 -2.72 -15.19 -14.14
CA LYS A 36 -4.04 -14.62 -14.46
C LYS A 36 -5.14 -15.66 -14.54
N GLU A 37 -4.83 -16.90 -14.95
CA GLU A 37 -5.75 -18.02 -15.02
C GLU A 37 -6.26 -18.44 -13.63
N LYS A 38 -5.47 -18.25 -12.56
CA LYS A 38 -5.89 -18.52 -11.19
C LYS A 38 -6.81 -17.43 -10.61
N GLN A 39 -6.74 -16.23 -11.18
CA GLN A 39 -7.57 -15.08 -10.72
C GLN A 39 -9.01 -15.19 -11.25
N GLU A 40 -9.27 -16.02 -12.24
CA GLU A 40 -10.63 -16.27 -12.80
C GLU A 40 -11.39 -17.41 -12.10
N ASP A 41 -10.89 -17.91 -10.95
CA ASP A 41 -11.57 -18.94 -10.19
C ASP A 41 -12.96 -18.44 -9.73
N THR A 42 -14.00 -19.10 -10.21
CA THR A 42 -15.42 -18.79 -9.92
C THR A 42 -15.91 -19.39 -8.60
N SER A 43 -15.04 -19.99 -7.81
CA SER A 43 -15.36 -20.50 -6.47
C SER A 43 -15.88 -19.39 -5.56
N PRO A 44 -16.75 -19.67 -4.57
CA PRO A 44 -17.16 -18.67 -3.60
C PRO A 44 -15.94 -18.05 -2.93
N ALA A 45 -15.90 -16.72 -2.89
CA ALA A 45 -14.80 -15.99 -2.25
C ALA A 45 -14.66 -16.45 -0.79
N PRO A 46 -13.44 -16.74 -0.32
CA PRO A 46 -13.21 -17.16 1.06
C PRO A 46 -13.59 -16.01 2.02
N ASP A 47 -14.02 -16.35 3.24
CA ASP A 47 -14.34 -15.35 4.26
C ASP A 47 -13.13 -14.44 4.56
N PHE A 48 -11.94 -15.05 4.67
CA PHE A 48 -10.68 -14.33 4.80
C PHE A 48 -9.86 -14.45 3.52
N LEU A 49 -9.42 -13.31 3.00
CA LEU A 49 -8.53 -13.22 1.83
C LEU A 49 -7.31 -12.38 2.19
N TRP A 50 -6.13 -12.98 2.08
CA TRP A 50 -4.86 -12.27 2.13
C TRP A 50 -4.56 -11.70 0.75
N VAL A 51 -4.15 -10.44 0.71
CA VAL A 51 -3.84 -9.73 -0.53
C VAL A 51 -2.42 -9.23 -0.43
N LEU A 52 -1.57 -9.65 -1.36
CA LEU A 52 -0.13 -9.49 -1.28
C LEU A 52 0.42 -8.72 -2.48
N ASP A 53 1.19 -7.69 -2.19
CA ASP A 53 2.11 -7.08 -3.12
C ASP A 53 3.53 -7.28 -2.58
N PRO A 54 4.31 -8.18 -3.15
CA PRO A 54 5.64 -8.49 -2.64
C PRO A 54 6.62 -7.33 -2.79
N LEU A 55 6.42 -6.47 -3.81
CA LEU A 55 7.32 -5.35 -4.10
C LEU A 55 6.63 -4.24 -4.89
N ASP A 56 5.74 -3.48 -4.24
CA ASP A 56 5.17 -2.26 -4.82
C ASP A 56 6.26 -1.22 -5.08
N GLY A 57 6.36 -0.79 -6.33
CA GLY A 57 7.43 0.10 -6.77
C GLY A 57 8.66 -0.65 -7.32
N THR A 58 8.47 -1.77 -8.00
CA THR A 58 9.53 -2.61 -8.60
C THR A 58 10.53 -1.81 -9.44
N LYS A 59 10.06 -0.80 -10.20
CA LYS A 59 10.95 0.09 -10.97
C LYS A 59 11.90 0.89 -10.07
N ASN A 60 11.40 1.40 -8.94
CA ASN A 60 12.23 2.12 -7.97
C ASN A 60 13.30 1.19 -7.39
N PHE A 61 12.90 0.00 -6.98
CA PHE A 61 13.81 -1.03 -6.46
C PHE A 61 14.92 -1.37 -7.45
N LEU A 62 14.56 -1.68 -8.70
CA LEU A 62 15.52 -2.02 -9.75
C LEU A 62 16.52 -0.91 -10.07
N HIS A 63 16.16 0.35 -9.84
CA HIS A 63 17.02 1.52 -10.02
C HIS A 63 17.71 1.98 -8.73
N GLY A 64 17.55 1.25 -7.62
CA GLY A 64 18.20 1.57 -6.35
C GLY A 64 17.57 2.74 -5.59
N LEU A 65 16.35 3.16 -5.92
CA LEU A 65 15.60 4.15 -5.17
C LEU A 65 14.93 3.50 -3.96
N PRO A 66 15.15 3.97 -2.72
CA PRO A 66 14.56 3.38 -1.52
C PRO A 66 13.10 3.85 -1.32
N VAL A 67 12.28 3.77 -2.36
CA VAL A 67 10.88 4.18 -2.38
C VAL A 67 10.07 3.04 -2.99
N TYR A 68 9.92 1.99 -2.21
CA TYR A 68 9.17 0.78 -2.53
C TYR A 68 8.59 0.20 -1.25
N ALA A 69 7.70 -0.75 -1.36
CA ALA A 69 7.06 -1.39 -0.22
C ALA A 69 6.85 -2.88 -0.45
N CYS A 70 6.77 -3.66 0.63
CA CYS A 70 6.15 -4.97 0.64
C CYS A 70 4.83 -4.84 1.41
N SER A 71 3.71 -5.15 0.77
CA SER A 71 2.38 -4.91 1.30
C SER A 71 1.62 -6.23 1.50
N VAL A 72 1.06 -6.39 2.69
CA VAL A 72 0.20 -7.51 3.08
C VAL A 72 -1.09 -6.95 3.66
N GLY A 73 -2.21 -7.24 3.04
CA GLY A 73 -3.53 -6.87 3.55
C GLY A 73 -4.39 -8.09 3.83
N VAL A 74 -5.34 -7.97 4.75
CA VAL A 74 -6.32 -9.01 5.04
C VAL A 74 -7.72 -8.44 4.90
N LEU A 75 -8.49 -9.06 4.03
CA LEU A 75 -9.93 -8.81 3.90
C LEU A 75 -10.72 -9.86 4.67
N TYR A 76 -11.74 -9.44 5.40
CA TYR A 76 -12.80 -10.30 5.91
C TYR A 76 -14.10 -9.94 5.21
N LYS A 77 -14.64 -10.89 4.43
CA LYS A 77 -15.87 -10.68 3.63
C LYS A 77 -15.80 -9.39 2.79
N GLY A 78 -14.65 -9.15 2.17
CA GLY A 78 -14.41 -8.01 1.28
C GLY A 78 -14.08 -6.69 1.99
N ALA A 79 -14.04 -6.63 3.33
CA ALA A 79 -13.67 -5.43 4.08
C ALA A 79 -12.24 -5.56 4.66
N PRO A 80 -11.38 -4.53 4.59
CA PRO A 80 -10.07 -4.53 5.22
C PRO A 80 -10.18 -4.69 6.74
N VAL A 81 -9.44 -5.65 7.33
CA VAL A 81 -9.43 -5.91 8.76
C VAL A 81 -8.04 -5.91 9.38
N ALA A 82 -7.01 -6.08 8.58
CA ALA A 82 -5.63 -5.95 9.01
C ALA A 82 -4.74 -5.58 7.82
N GLY A 83 -3.59 -4.98 8.10
CA GLY A 83 -2.58 -4.66 7.11
C GLY A 83 -1.20 -4.54 7.73
N ALA A 84 -0.18 -4.87 6.94
CA ALA A 84 1.21 -4.64 7.25
C ALA A 84 1.94 -4.20 5.98
N VAL A 85 2.69 -3.12 6.06
CA VAL A 85 3.46 -2.56 4.95
C VAL A 85 4.87 -2.27 5.42
N PHE A 86 5.84 -3.00 4.88
CA PHE A 86 7.26 -2.69 5.08
C PHE A 86 7.68 -1.63 4.07
N VAL A 87 8.44 -0.64 4.55
CA VAL A 87 9.14 0.32 3.68
C VAL A 87 10.59 0.47 4.11
N PRO A 88 11.54 0.64 3.17
CA PRO A 88 12.91 0.98 3.51
C PRO A 88 12.95 2.35 4.20
N TRP A 89 13.71 2.46 5.29
CA TRP A 89 13.83 3.68 6.07
C TRP A 89 15.25 3.79 6.63
N PRO A 90 15.83 5.00 6.77
CA PRO A 90 17.19 5.16 7.27
C PRO A 90 17.28 4.99 8.80
N VAL A 91 16.91 3.80 9.28
CA VAL A 91 16.97 3.39 10.70
C VAL A 91 17.77 2.09 10.83
N GLU A 92 18.13 1.72 12.05
CA GLU A 92 18.72 0.41 12.31
C GLU A 92 17.73 -0.69 11.87
N GLY A 93 18.21 -1.68 11.14
CA GLY A 93 17.36 -2.71 10.50
C GLY A 93 16.94 -2.39 9.07
N GLY A 94 17.20 -1.17 8.58
CA GLY A 94 17.04 -0.80 7.15
C GLY A 94 15.61 -0.52 6.71
N GLY A 95 14.62 -0.54 7.62
CA GLY A 95 13.23 -0.27 7.27
C GLY A 95 12.30 -0.24 8.47
N ILE A 96 11.04 0.10 8.22
CA ILE A 96 9.95 0.18 9.20
C ILE A 96 8.78 -0.66 8.69
N VAL A 97 8.11 -1.38 9.58
CA VAL A 97 6.84 -2.05 9.31
C VAL A 97 5.70 -1.22 9.88
N PHE A 98 4.89 -0.68 8.98
CA PHE A 98 3.61 -0.09 9.35
C PHE A 98 2.56 -1.18 9.44
N HIS A 99 1.81 -1.24 10.53
CA HIS A 99 0.80 -2.28 10.69
C HIS A 99 -0.40 -1.81 11.51
N ALA A 100 -1.53 -2.45 11.24
CA ALA A 100 -2.76 -2.21 11.97
C ALA A 100 -3.68 -3.42 11.90
N HIS A 101 -4.59 -3.50 12.85
CA HIS A 101 -5.78 -4.34 12.75
C HIS A 101 -6.99 -3.57 13.25
N LYS A 102 -8.16 -3.95 12.75
CA LYS A 102 -9.43 -3.27 13.05
C LYS A 102 -9.66 -3.09 14.55
N GLY A 103 -9.80 -1.82 14.97
CA GLY A 103 -10.01 -1.42 16.36
C GLY A 103 -8.74 -1.46 17.23
N GLY A 104 -7.56 -1.67 16.64
CA GLY A 104 -6.30 -1.77 17.37
C GLY A 104 -5.42 -0.53 17.30
N GLY A 105 -5.74 0.42 16.42
CA GLY A 105 -4.87 1.53 16.07
C GLY A 105 -3.78 1.13 15.07
N ALA A 106 -3.06 2.12 14.56
CA ALA A 106 -1.97 1.95 13.59
C ALA A 106 -0.61 2.20 14.24
N PHE A 107 0.38 1.44 13.81
CA PHE A 107 1.73 1.48 14.38
C PHE A 107 2.79 1.53 13.28
N ALA A 108 3.90 2.20 13.58
CA ALA A 108 5.18 2.10 12.86
C ALA A 108 6.14 1.35 13.78
N ASP A 109 6.40 0.07 13.52
CA ASP A 109 7.00 -0.88 14.46
C ASP A 109 6.23 -0.90 15.79
N SER A 110 6.77 -0.30 16.84
CA SER A 110 6.10 -0.19 18.15
C SER A 110 5.54 1.21 18.47
N GLU A 111 5.69 2.17 17.57
CA GLU A 111 5.23 3.55 17.74
C GLU A 111 3.80 3.71 17.22
N LEU A 112 2.90 4.19 18.07
CA LEU A 112 1.54 4.55 17.64
C LEU A 112 1.60 5.75 16.69
N ILE A 113 0.93 5.66 15.56
CA ILE A 113 0.89 6.72 14.54
C ILE A 113 -0.53 7.22 14.33
N SER A 114 -0.65 8.42 13.77
CA SER A 114 -1.94 9.00 13.35
C SER A 114 -1.77 9.81 12.08
N VAL A 115 -2.87 9.94 11.34
CA VAL A 115 -2.95 10.80 10.16
C VAL A 115 -2.80 12.28 10.54
N HIS A 116 -2.49 13.11 9.55
CA HIS A 116 -2.53 14.56 9.73
C HIS A 116 -3.98 15.04 9.74
N GLU A 117 -4.49 15.40 10.91
CA GLU A 117 -5.85 15.96 11.02
C GLU A 117 -5.94 17.30 10.30
N ALA A 118 -6.84 17.40 9.33
CA ALA A 118 -7.15 18.63 8.62
C ALA A 118 -8.56 18.56 8.04
N ASP A 119 -9.36 19.56 8.34
CA ASP A 119 -10.73 19.68 7.82
C ASP A 119 -10.76 20.00 6.31
N GLU A 120 -9.68 20.57 5.79
CA GLU A 120 -9.58 20.96 4.38
C GLU A 120 -8.15 20.71 3.81
N PRO A 121 -8.03 20.47 2.50
CA PRO A 121 -6.72 20.48 1.82
C PRO A 121 -6.00 21.81 2.04
N ARG A 122 -4.73 21.77 2.40
CA ARG A 122 -3.90 22.95 2.67
C ARG A 122 -2.77 23.09 1.65
N GLY A 123 -2.45 24.30 1.27
CA GLY A 123 -1.39 24.59 0.29
C GLY A 123 0.05 24.38 0.79
N ASN A 124 0.25 24.22 2.10
CA ASN A 124 1.56 24.09 2.74
C ASN A 124 1.89 22.67 3.22
N VAL A 125 1.22 21.67 2.70
CA VAL A 125 1.43 20.25 3.03
C VAL A 125 1.94 19.48 1.82
N MET A 126 2.53 18.31 2.03
CA MET A 126 2.86 17.38 0.97
C MET A 126 1.65 16.53 0.61
N VAL A 127 1.50 16.25 -0.69
CA VAL A 127 0.48 15.36 -1.23
C VAL A 127 1.07 14.46 -2.30
N THR A 128 0.51 13.28 -2.51
CA THR A 128 0.99 12.35 -3.53
C THR A 128 -0.04 12.17 -4.64
N LEU A 129 0.46 12.08 -5.88
CA LEU A 129 -0.34 11.90 -7.09
C LEU A 129 0.29 10.85 -7.99
N PRO A 130 -0.51 10.14 -8.81
CA PRO A 130 0.02 9.19 -9.79
C PRO A 130 0.87 9.91 -10.86
N GLY A 131 1.93 9.24 -11.32
CA GLY A 131 2.91 9.79 -12.27
C GLY A 131 2.35 10.22 -13.63
N TYR A 132 1.20 9.69 -14.04
CA TYR A 132 0.49 10.08 -15.27
C TYR A 132 -0.60 11.12 -15.03
N PHE A 133 -0.70 11.70 -13.85
CA PHE A 133 -1.58 12.84 -13.58
C PHE A 133 -0.99 14.08 -14.26
N GLY A 134 -1.08 14.06 -15.59
CA GLY A 134 -0.28 14.86 -16.51
C GLY A 134 -0.48 16.38 -16.48
N THR A 135 -1.38 16.93 -15.68
CA THR A 135 -1.47 18.37 -15.46
C THR A 135 -2.37 18.68 -14.26
N LEU A 136 -1.94 19.61 -13.42
CA LEU A 136 -2.75 20.27 -12.39
C LEU A 136 -4.06 20.90 -12.95
N SER A 137 -4.20 20.97 -14.28
CA SER A 137 -5.40 21.42 -14.97
C SER A 137 -6.63 20.57 -14.73
N ASN A 138 -6.46 19.31 -14.31
CA ASN A 138 -7.58 18.40 -14.03
C ASN A 138 -8.21 18.63 -12.64
N PHE A 139 -7.57 19.39 -11.77
CA PHE A 139 -8.19 19.77 -10.49
C PHE A 139 -9.33 20.75 -10.71
N LYS A 140 -10.49 20.45 -10.10
CA LYS A 140 -11.62 21.37 -10.08
C LYS A 140 -11.22 22.70 -9.44
N LYS A 141 -11.82 23.80 -9.88
CA LYS A 141 -11.53 25.17 -9.38
C LYS A 141 -11.41 25.28 -7.84
N PRO A 142 -12.25 24.62 -7.01
CA PRO A 142 -12.13 24.72 -5.56
C PRO A 142 -10.83 24.19 -4.97
N MET A 143 -10.15 23.26 -5.66
CA MET A 143 -8.88 22.69 -5.21
C MET A 143 -7.65 23.43 -5.71
N ARG A 144 -7.81 24.33 -6.69
CA ARG A 144 -6.69 25.10 -7.23
C ARG A 144 -6.15 26.05 -6.15
N GLY A 145 -4.83 25.98 -5.91
CA GLY A 145 -4.16 26.74 -4.86
C GLY A 145 -4.31 26.17 -3.44
N LYS A 146 -5.11 25.10 -3.27
CA LYS A 146 -5.21 24.35 -2.00
C LYS A 146 -4.46 23.02 -2.05
N VAL A 147 -3.97 22.63 -3.22
CA VAL A 147 -3.12 21.44 -3.38
C VAL A 147 -1.74 21.80 -2.88
N GLY A 148 -1.23 21.03 -1.94
CA GLY A 148 0.10 21.24 -1.38
C GLY A 148 1.23 20.91 -2.36
N GLU A 149 2.43 20.72 -1.84
CA GLU A 149 3.58 20.33 -2.63
C GLU A 149 3.44 18.88 -3.12
N LEU A 150 3.46 18.70 -4.43
CA LEU A 150 3.23 17.42 -5.06
C LEU A 150 4.44 16.48 -4.94
N ARG A 151 4.16 15.23 -4.71
CA ARG A 151 5.10 14.12 -4.81
C ARG A 151 4.54 13.06 -5.75
N VAL A 152 5.42 12.43 -6.49
CA VAL A 152 5.12 11.29 -7.38
C VAL A 152 6.18 10.25 -7.03
N THR A 153 5.81 9.26 -6.26
CA THR A 153 6.78 8.31 -5.70
C THR A 153 6.86 7.02 -6.50
N GLY A 154 5.74 6.60 -7.10
CA GLY A 154 5.68 5.38 -7.89
C GLY A 154 5.54 4.09 -7.06
N SER A 155 5.07 4.21 -5.82
CA SER A 155 4.70 3.10 -4.94
C SER A 155 3.47 3.51 -4.14
N ILE A 156 2.35 2.87 -4.39
CA ILE A 156 1.04 3.21 -3.78
C ILE A 156 1.02 2.82 -2.29
N ALA A 157 1.51 1.64 -1.96
CA ALA A 157 1.56 1.19 -0.58
C ALA A 157 2.49 2.07 0.28
N TYR A 158 3.64 2.50 -0.29
CA TYR A 158 4.52 3.48 0.35
C TYR A 158 3.78 4.80 0.61
N GLU A 159 3.07 5.33 -0.38
CA GLU A 159 2.32 6.59 -0.26
C GLU A 159 1.22 6.51 0.81
N LEU A 160 0.50 5.38 0.89
CA LEU A 160 -0.54 5.16 1.89
C LEU A 160 -0.01 5.20 3.33
N VAL A 161 1.14 4.59 3.60
CA VAL A 161 1.74 4.64 4.94
C VAL A 161 2.35 6.00 5.26
N MET A 162 2.75 6.80 4.27
CA MET A 162 3.14 8.19 4.48
C MET A 162 1.92 9.05 4.88
N VAL A 163 0.75 8.79 4.34
CA VAL A 163 -0.51 9.41 4.81
C VAL A 163 -0.81 8.97 6.23
N SER A 164 -0.74 7.67 6.51
CA SER A 164 -1.01 7.10 7.84
C SER A 164 -0.12 7.67 8.94
N ARG A 165 1.12 8.03 8.61
CA ARG A 165 2.09 8.67 9.52
C ARG A 165 1.95 10.19 9.59
N GLY A 166 1.03 10.79 8.84
CA GLY A 166 0.84 12.24 8.79
C GLY A 166 1.96 13.00 8.05
N ILE A 167 2.83 12.31 7.30
CA ILE A 167 3.90 12.95 6.49
C ILE A 167 3.29 13.63 5.27
N THR A 168 2.36 12.94 4.60
CA THR A 168 1.53 13.52 3.54
C THR A 168 0.10 13.68 4.03
N GLN A 169 -0.60 14.73 3.59
CA GLN A 169 -1.96 14.98 4.04
C GLN A 169 -2.96 14.03 3.37
N TYR A 170 -2.77 13.76 2.10
CA TYR A 170 -3.60 12.83 1.32
C TYR A 170 -2.85 12.33 0.10
N MET A 171 -3.35 11.26 -0.46
CA MET A 171 -2.95 10.77 -1.77
C MET A 171 -4.15 10.63 -2.70
N ILE A 172 -3.90 10.70 -3.99
CA ILE A 172 -4.88 10.39 -5.04
C ILE A 172 -4.23 9.33 -5.93
N THR A 173 -4.94 8.24 -6.14
CA THR A 173 -4.56 7.23 -7.12
C THR A 173 -5.70 6.94 -8.08
N THR A 174 -5.40 6.34 -9.21
CA THR A 174 -6.40 6.00 -10.24
C THR A 174 -6.14 4.59 -10.73
N GLY A 175 -7.16 3.72 -10.65
CA GLY A 175 -7.09 2.35 -11.13
C GLY A 175 -6.07 1.46 -10.41
N PRO A 176 -5.92 1.54 -9.07
CA PRO A 176 -5.03 0.64 -8.35
C PRO A 176 -5.60 -0.79 -8.38
N HIS A 177 -4.72 -1.78 -8.33
CA HIS A 177 -5.12 -3.14 -8.05
C HIS A 177 -5.39 -3.33 -6.54
N LEU A 178 -5.98 -4.46 -6.15
CA LEU A 178 -6.25 -4.74 -4.73
C LEU A 178 -4.97 -4.86 -3.92
N TRP A 179 -3.93 -5.47 -4.49
CA TRP A 179 -2.66 -5.67 -3.82
C TRP A 179 -1.92 -4.36 -3.54
N ASP A 180 -2.07 -3.34 -4.39
CA ASP A 180 -1.49 -2.01 -4.16
C ASP A 180 -2.05 -1.33 -2.91
N ILE A 181 -3.32 -1.60 -2.54
CA ILE A 181 -4.04 -0.75 -1.59
C ILE A 181 -4.46 -1.42 -0.29
N VAL A 182 -4.79 -2.72 -0.26
CA VAL A 182 -5.45 -3.33 0.91
C VAL A 182 -4.62 -3.21 2.19
N GLY A 183 -3.32 -3.47 2.13
CA GLY A 183 -2.42 -3.35 3.28
C GLY A 183 -2.35 -1.94 3.82
N GLY A 184 -2.05 -0.97 2.94
CA GLY A 184 -1.92 0.44 3.30
C GLY A 184 -3.24 1.09 3.74
N VAL A 185 -4.37 0.72 3.11
CA VAL A 185 -5.72 1.21 3.51
C VAL A 185 -6.07 0.72 4.90
N ALA A 186 -5.80 -0.56 5.24
CA ALA A 186 -6.04 -1.06 6.58
C ALA A 186 -5.26 -0.26 7.63
N VAL A 187 -4.01 0.11 7.34
CA VAL A 187 -3.20 0.96 8.23
C VAL A 187 -3.78 2.37 8.32
N ALA A 188 -4.15 2.98 7.18
CA ALA A 188 -4.68 4.35 7.15
C ALA A 188 -6.04 4.50 7.84
N MET A 189 -6.86 3.46 7.84
CA MET A 189 -8.17 3.46 8.52
C MET A 189 -8.07 3.43 10.04
N GLU A 190 -6.96 2.97 10.59
CA GLU A 190 -6.73 2.83 12.02
C GLU A 190 -5.80 3.95 12.57
N ALA A 191 -5.18 4.73 11.66
CA ALA A 191 -4.35 5.89 11.99
C ALA A 191 -5.21 7.15 12.15
#